data_23d28d5d7a18a3696fe3769e5c56edce
#
_entry.id   23d28d5d7a18a3696fe3769e5c56edce
#
_cell.length_a   1.000
_cell.length_b   1.000
_cell.length_c   1.000
_cell.angle_alpha   90.00
_cell.angle_beta   90.00
_cell.angle_gamma   90.00
#
_symmetry.space_group_name_H-M   'P 1'
#
loop_
_entity.id
_entity.type
_entity.pdbx_description
1 polymer ?
#
loop_
_entity_poly.entity_id
_entity_poly.type
_entity_poly.pdbx_seq_one_letter_code
_entity_poly.pdbx_strand_id
1 'polypeptide(L)'
;MSSRFNKDTKEDVLKCLYYEDTPANSLISLQVHKVYDLVDEIIVVGGYKYEDLKQFIREQMKDVNHKLKLVYNDHYHDYGSGYSLLKGIEVVSEQTDEITFIEGDLFFDTESVERIISSKKDVISVNNEPILSQKAVALYFDANNYPHYIYDTSHSCLEIHEPFTAIFNSGQMWKFRNPSRVREVCQFLTPEQEQGTNLEIIQKYFGAYKMSQLDIVRVSLWYNCNTVSDYRDSINS
;
A
#
# COMPACT_ATOMS: atom_id res chain seq x y z
N MET A 1 4.42 -1.11 -13.49
CA MET A 1 5.37 -1.85 -12.64
C MET A 1 6.73 -1.22 -12.90
N SER A 2 7.68 -1.19 -12.08
CA SER A 2 9.06 -0.60 -12.13
C SER A 2 9.54 0.22 -13.36
N SER A 3 8.66 0.61 -14.28
CA SER A 3 9.04 1.18 -15.58
C SER A 3 9.79 2.51 -15.50
N ARG A 4 9.45 3.37 -14.54
CA ARG A 4 10.19 4.63 -14.28
C ARG A 4 11.53 4.32 -13.63
N PHE A 5 11.54 3.42 -12.65
CA PHE A 5 12.73 2.98 -11.95
C PHE A 5 13.76 2.32 -12.88
N ASN A 6 13.30 1.45 -13.79
CA ASN A 6 14.15 0.78 -14.76
C ASN A 6 14.76 1.72 -15.82
N LYS A 7 14.10 2.88 -16.10
CA LYS A 7 14.72 3.91 -16.96
C LYS A 7 15.91 4.57 -16.28
N ASP A 8 15.86 4.77 -14.96
CA ASP A 8 16.92 5.40 -14.19
C ASP A 8 18.12 4.46 -14.01
N THR A 9 17.88 3.20 -13.67
CA THR A 9 18.94 2.20 -13.45
C THR A 9 19.55 1.69 -14.75
N LYS A 10 18.85 1.81 -15.89
CA LYS A 10 19.16 1.15 -17.18
C LYS A 10 19.22 -0.39 -17.06
N GLU A 11 18.70 -0.92 -16.01
CA GLU A 11 18.64 -2.35 -15.70
C GLU A 11 17.19 -2.73 -15.42
N ASP A 12 16.88 -3.99 -15.70
CA ASP A 12 15.58 -4.56 -15.42
C ASP A 12 15.56 -5.06 -13.98
N VAL A 13 15.31 -4.17 -13.02
CA VAL A 13 15.26 -4.47 -11.58
C VAL A 13 13.84 -4.43 -11.03
N LEU A 14 13.54 -5.26 -10.05
CA LEU A 14 12.33 -5.13 -9.24
C LEU A 14 12.57 -4.06 -8.15
N LYS A 15 11.90 -2.93 -8.25
CA LYS A 15 12.21 -1.72 -7.44
C LYS A 15 12.22 -1.97 -5.92
N CYS A 16 11.37 -2.86 -5.39
CA CYS A 16 11.36 -3.17 -3.97
C CYS A 16 12.61 -3.95 -3.50
N LEU A 17 13.38 -4.54 -4.43
CA LEU A 17 14.63 -5.25 -4.17
C LEU A 17 15.87 -4.38 -4.39
N TYR A 18 15.69 -3.19 -4.97
CA TYR A 18 16.83 -2.31 -5.24
C TYR A 18 17.47 -1.80 -3.96
N TYR A 19 18.79 -1.75 -3.96
CA TYR A 19 19.64 -1.15 -2.94
C TYR A 19 20.97 -0.69 -3.54
N GLU A 20 21.63 0.27 -2.92
CA GLU A 20 22.95 0.77 -3.36
C GLU A 20 24.09 0.23 -2.50
N ASP A 21 23.85 -0.01 -1.21
CA ASP A 21 24.88 -0.47 -0.27
C ASP A 21 24.70 -1.95 0.08
N THR A 22 23.61 -2.26 0.81
CA THR A 22 23.34 -3.60 1.33
C THR A 22 21.90 -4.01 1.08
N PRO A 23 21.61 -5.32 0.95
CA PRO A 23 20.25 -5.82 0.83
C PRO A 23 19.29 -5.36 1.95
N ALA A 24 19.82 -5.08 3.13
CA ALA A 24 19.02 -4.58 4.24
C ALA A 24 18.40 -3.19 3.97
N ASN A 25 18.98 -2.42 3.04
CA ASN A 25 18.48 -1.11 2.61
C ASN A 25 17.46 -1.20 1.47
N SER A 26 17.11 -2.39 0.98
CA SER A 26 16.00 -2.52 0.03
C SER A 26 14.65 -2.15 0.66
N LEU A 27 13.73 -1.61 -0.14
CA LEU A 27 12.42 -1.19 0.37
C LEU A 27 11.68 -2.34 1.07
N ILE A 28 11.72 -3.55 0.52
CA ILE A 28 11.06 -4.69 1.14
C ILE A 28 11.68 -5.05 2.48
N SER A 29 13.03 -5.04 2.59
CA SER A 29 13.71 -5.31 3.87
C SER A 29 13.32 -4.27 4.91
N LEU A 30 13.35 -2.99 4.55
CA LEU A 30 13.01 -1.88 5.44
C LEU A 30 11.55 -1.94 5.90
N GLN A 31 10.60 -2.19 5.00
CA GLN A 31 9.19 -2.31 5.34
C GLN A 31 8.94 -3.49 6.27
N VAL A 32 9.45 -4.68 5.93
CA VAL A 32 9.24 -5.90 6.70
C VAL A 32 9.81 -5.76 8.11
N HIS A 33 11.04 -5.27 8.26
CA HIS A 33 11.64 -5.11 9.59
C HIS A 33 10.90 -4.09 10.48
N LYS A 34 10.33 -3.03 9.88
CA LYS A 34 9.54 -2.04 10.63
C LYS A 34 8.22 -2.59 11.19
N VAL A 35 7.64 -3.60 10.53
CA VAL A 35 6.36 -4.18 10.97
C VAL A 35 6.50 -5.55 11.65
N TYR A 36 7.67 -6.17 11.57
CA TYR A 36 7.89 -7.56 11.97
C TYR A 36 7.47 -7.90 13.39
N ASP A 37 7.81 -7.05 14.38
CA ASP A 37 7.46 -7.26 15.78
C ASP A 37 6.02 -6.84 16.14
N LEU A 38 5.33 -6.19 15.20
CA LEU A 38 4.01 -5.62 15.40
C LEU A 38 2.88 -6.53 14.91
N VAL A 39 3.20 -7.58 14.13
CA VAL A 39 2.22 -8.46 13.48
C VAL A 39 2.59 -9.93 13.60
N ASP A 40 1.61 -10.81 13.50
CA ASP A 40 1.81 -12.26 13.59
C ASP A 40 2.25 -12.85 12.23
N GLU A 41 1.74 -12.34 11.11
CA GLU A 41 2.03 -12.80 9.75
C GLU A 41 2.21 -11.61 8.81
N ILE A 42 3.11 -11.73 7.84
CA ILE A 42 3.33 -10.75 6.78
C ILE A 42 3.10 -11.45 5.44
N ILE A 43 2.12 -10.98 4.68
CA ILE A 43 1.82 -11.50 3.34
C ILE A 43 2.42 -10.56 2.31
N VAL A 44 3.34 -11.07 1.50
CA VAL A 44 3.98 -10.34 0.42
C VAL A 44 3.43 -10.86 -0.91
N VAL A 45 2.74 -9.98 -1.65
CA VAL A 45 2.21 -10.31 -2.97
C VAL A 45 3.12 -9.78 -4.06
N GLY A 46 3.62 -10.66 -4.91
CA GLY A 46 4.50 -10.33 -6.02
C GLY A 46 4.00 -10.93 -7.33
N GLY A 47 4.35 -10.30 -8.45
CA GLY A 47 4.02 -10.80 -9.79
C GLY A 47 5.24 -10.71 -10.69
N TYR A 48 5.54 -9.53 -11.21
CA TYR A 48 6.73 -9.29 -12.00
C TYR A 48 8.00 -9.71 -11.23
N LYS A 49 8.85 -10.53 -11.85
CA LYS A 49 10.09 -11.09 -11.24
C LYS A 49 9.83 -11.76 -9.88
N TYR A 50 8.77 -12.53 -9.78
CA TYR A 50 8.39 -13.23 -8.55
C TYR A 50 9.48 -14.19 -8.03
N GLU A 51 10.20 -14.87 -8.91
CA GLU A 51 11.29 -15.76 -8.51
C GLU A 51 12.49 -14.98 -7.95
N ASP A 52 12.79 -13.78 -8.47
CA ASP A 52 13.83 -12.91 -7.91
C ASP A 52 13.43 -12.44 -6.49
N LEU A 53 12.16 -12.07 -6.29
CA LEU A 53 11.61 -11.74 -4.99
C LEU A 53 11.73 -12.90 -3.99
N LYS A 54 11.33 -14.08 -4.40
CA LYS A 54 11.38 -15.29 -3.58
C LYS A 54 12.83 -15.68 -3.21
N GLN A 55 13.75 -15.57 -4.17
CA GLN A 55 15.17 -15.81 -3.93
C GLN A 55 15.74 -14.79 -2.94
N PHE A 56 15.45 -13.51 -3.14
CA PHE A 56 15.90 -12.42 -2.26
C PHE A 56 15.44 -12.65 -0.82
N ILE A 57 14.16 -12.90 -0.59
CA ILE A 57 13.62 -13.17 0.75
C ILE A 57 14.30 -14.37 1.40
N ARG A 58 14.47 -15.47 0.66
CA ARG A 58 15.11 -16.68 1.17
C ARG A 58 16.59 -16.46 1.54
N GLU A 59 17.32 -15.63 0.81
CA GLU A 59 18.76 -15.47 0.96
C GLU A 59 19.14 -14.29 1.85
N GLN A 60 18.41 -13.19 1.76
CA GLN A 60 18.75 -11.93 2.41
C GLN A 60 17.89 -11.58 3.65
N MET A 61 16.74 -12.28 3.85
CA MET A 61 15.79 -11.98 4.93
C MET A 61 15.53 -13.21 5.80
N LYS A 62 16.58 -13.99 6.11
CA LYS A 62 16.46 -15.27 6.83
C LYS A 62 15.92 -15.13 8.24
N ASP A 63 16.23 -14.04 8.90
CA ASP A 63 15.85 -13.70 10.26
C ASP A 63 14.33 -13.48 10.42
N VAL A 64 13.67 -12.96 9.39
CA VAL A 64 12.24 -12.64 9.39
C VAL A 64 11.39 -13.59 8.54
N ASN A 65 12.00 -14.50 7.79
CA ASN A 65 11.34 -15.34 6.79
C ASN A 65 10.22 -16.24 7.38
N HIS A 66 10.29 -16.60 8.65
CA HIS A 66 9.31 -17.49 9.28
C HIS A 66 7.92 -16.84 9.48
N LYS A 67 7.81 -15.50 9.45
CA LYS A 67 6.53 -14.78 9.43
C LYS A 67 6.06 -14.40 8.01
N LEU A 68 6.89 -14.63 6.98
CA LEU A 68 6.61 -14.21 5.63
C LEU A 68 5.87 -15.29 4.84
N LYS A 69 4.75 -14.92 4.24
CA LYS A 69 4.00 -15.72 3.28
C LYS A 69 4.02 -15.04 1.92
N LEU A 70 4.61 -15.72 0.92
CA LEU A 70 4.65 -15.21 -0.44
C LEU A 70 3.44 -15.68 -1.24
N VAL A 71 2.83 -14.75 -1.97
CA VAL A 71 1.67 -14.99 -2.82
C VAL A 71 1.97 -14.50 -4.23
N TYR A 72 1.68 -15.33 -5.22
CA TYR A 72 1.88 -14.98 -6.62
C TYR A 72 0.62 -14.33 -7.19
N ASN A 73 0.80 -13.15 -7.78
CA ASN A 73 -0.21 -12.49 -8.60
C ASN A 73 0.02 -12.88 -10.05
N ASP A 74 -0.83 -13.74 -10.58
CA ASP A 74 -0.77 -14.27 -11.94
C ASP A 74 -1.26 -13.28 -13.02
N HIS A 75 -2.00 -12.25 -12.61
CA HIS A 75 -2.48 -11.16 -13.46
C HIS A 75 -1.67 -9.85 -13.33
N TYR A 76 -0.42 -9.94 -12.87
CA TYR A 76 0.42 -8.74 -12.64
C TYR A 76 0.68 -7.89 -13.89
N HIS A 77 0.48 -8.41 -15.09
CA HIS A 77 0.77 -7.75 -16.37
C HIS A 77 -0.45 -7.09 -17.02
N ASP A 78 -1.66 -7.53 -16.68
CA ASP A 78 -2.91 -7.13 -17.32
C ASP A 78 -3.93 -6.49 -16.34
N TYR A 79 -3.83 -6.79 -15.04
CA TYR A 79 -4.70 -6.20 -14.02
C TYR A 79 -3.96 -5.10 -13.22
N GLY A 80 -4.74 -4.21 -12.59
CA GLY A 80 -4.22 -3.17 -11.71
C GLY A 80 -3.77 -3.68 -10.33
N SER A 81 -3.39 -2.76 -9.46
CA SER A 81 -2.91 -3.07 -8.09
C SER A 81 -3.99 -3.72 -7.20
N GLY A 82 -5.27 -3.56 -7.54
CA GLY A 82 -6.39 -4.17 -6.81
C GLY A 82 -6.30 -5.67 -6.74
N TYR A 83 -5.87 -6.31 -7.81
CA TYR A 83 -5.73 -7.77 -7.85
C TYR A 83 -4.63 -8.28 -6.90
N SER A 84 -3.56 -7.51 -6.69
CA SER A 84 -2.57 -7.87 -5.67
C SER A 84 -3.16 -7.81 -4.26
N LEU A 85 -3.96 -6.79 -3.95
CA LEU A 85 -4.64 -6.72 -2.65
C LEU A 85 -5.64 -7.87 -2.48
N LEU A 86 -6.43 -8.17 -3.51
CA LEU A 86 -7.37 -9.31 -3.52
C LEU A 86 -6.64 -10.63 -3.24
N LYS A 87 -5.54 -10.92 -3.95
CA LYS A 87 -4.73 -12.13 -3.74
C LYS A 87 -4.16 -12.22 -2.32
N GLY A 88 -3.78 -11.10 -1.74
CA GLY A 88 -3.34 -11.03 -0.34
C GLY A 88 -4.49 -11.38 0.62
N ILE A 89 -5.68 -10.81 0.42
CA ILE A 89 -6.86 -11.04 1.27
C ILE A 89 -7.34 -12.50 1.19
N GLU A 90 -7.29 -13.13 0.01
CA GLU A 90 -7.68 -14.53 -0.18
C GLU A 90 -6.93 -15.52 0.72
N VAL A 91 -5.69 -15.22 1.07
CA VAL A 91 -4.83 -16.11 1.85
C VAL A 91 -4.74 -15.75 3.33
N VAL A 92 -5.38 -14.66 3.76
CA VAL A 92 -5.48 -14.28 5.19
C VAL A 92 -6.34 -15.30 5.93
N SER A 93 -5.87 -15.73 7.12
CA SER A 93 -6.60 -16.67 7.97
C SER A 93 -7.99 -16.13 8.36
N GLU A 94 -8.97 -17.03 8.45
CA GLU A 94 -10.33 -16.67 8.92
C GLU A 94 -10.34 -16.22 10.38
N GLN A 95 -9.35 -16.63 11.17
CA GLN A 95 -9.18 -16.23 12.58
C GLN A 95 -8.49 -14.87 12.74
N THR A 96 -8.08 -14.22 11.65
CA THR A 96 -7.43 -12.90 11.71
C THR A 96 -8.42 -11.84 12.15
N ASP A 97 -8.05 -11.07 13.17
CA ASP A 97 -8.89 -10.02 13.75
C ASP A 97 -8.78 -8.68 12.97
N GLU A 98 -7.64 -8.43 12.34
CA GLU A 98 -7.37 -7.18 11.62
C GLU A 98 -6.32 -7.36 10.53
N ILE A 99 -6.41 -6.54 9.47
CA ILE A 99 -5.46 -6.53 8.35
C ILE A 99 -4.91 -5.12 8.21
N THR A 100 -3.58 -4.99 8.09
CA THR A 100 -2.95 -3.74 7.66
C THR A 100 -2.40 -3.93 6.26
N PHE A 101 -2.85 -3.10 5.32
CA PHE A 101 -2.36 -3.07 3.95
C PHE A 101 -1.40 -1.89 3.76
N ILE A 102 -0.24 -2.17 3.19
CA ILE A 102 0.82 -1.20 2.89
C ILE A 102 1.25 -1.41 1.43
N GLU A 103 1.31 -0.35 0.65
CA GLU A 103 1.84 -0.46 -0.72
C GLU A 103 3.35 -0.73 -0.70
N GLY A 104 3.81 -1.63 -1.59
CA GLY A 104 5.17 -2.17 -1.58
C GLY A 104 6.27 -1.22 -2.09
N ASP A 105 5.92 0.01 -2.47
CA ASP A 105 6.85 1.03 -2.96
C ASP A 105 7.00 2.23 -2.00
N LEU A 106 6.50 2.08 -0.78
CA LEU A 106 6.58 3.13 0.24
C LEU A 106 7.82 3.00 1.11
N PHE A 107 8.35 4.15 1.50
CA PHE A 107 9.21 4.29 2.66
C PHE A 107 8.48 5.16 3.70
N PHE A 108 8.51 4.77 4.98
CA PHE A 108 7.80 5.44 6.06
C PHE A 108 8.53 5.27 7.39
N ASP A 109 8.23 6.12 8.37
CA ASP A 109 8.79 6.02 9.71
C ASP A 109 8.10 4.93 10.56
N THR A 110 8.84 4.37 11.51
CA THR A 110 8.37 3.29 12.38
C THR A 110 7.24 3.75 13.30
N GLU A 111 7.33 4.96 13.89
CA GLU A 111 6.31 5.47 14.80
C GLU A 111 4.93 5.59 14.12
N SER A 112 4.90 6.04 12.87
CA SER A 112 3.66 6.15 12.11
C SER A 112 3.00 4.79 11.87
N VAL A 113 3.78 3.77 11.48
CA VAL A 113 3.22 2.42 11.25
C VAL A 113 2.80 1.75 12.57
N GLU A 114 3.53 1.96 13.65
CA GLU A 114 3.12 1.51 14.99
C GLU A 114 1.76 2.10 15.39
N ARG A 115 1.54 3.40 15.17
CA ARG A 115 0.24 4.05 15.42
C ARG A 115 -0.89 3.46 14.56
N ILE A 116 -0.61 3.15 13.29
CA ILE A 116 -1.59 2.51 12.40
C ILE A 116 -1.95 1.13 12.93
N ILE A 117 -0.96 0.28 13.20
CA ILE A 117 -1.16 -1.11 13.62
C ILE A 117 -1.81 -1.18 15.02
N SER A 118 -1.41 -0.33 15.95
CA SER A 118 -1.95 -0.33 17.33
C SER A 118 -3.33 0.31 17.48
N SER A 119 -3.83 1.03 16.48
CA SER A 119 -5.15 1.67 16.53
C SER A 119 -6.27 0.67 16.81
N LYS A 120 -7.26 1.06 17.60
CA LYS A 120 -8.47 0.27 17.90
C LYS A 120 -9.60 0.51 16.91
N LYS A 121 -9.38 1.36 15.89
CA LYS A 121 -10.33 1.65 14.81
C LYS A 121 -9.76 1.25 13.46
N ASP A 122 -10.63 1.28 12.45
CA ASP A 122 -10.19 1.31 11.07
C ASP A 122 -9.35 2.56 10.82
N VAL A 123 -8.24 2.42 10.08
CA VAL A 123 -7.31 3.52 9.86
C VAL A 123 -7.18 3.86 8.39
N ILE A 124 -7.21 5.14 8.12
CA ILE A 124 -6.76 5.74 6.86
C ILE A 124 -5.49 6.54 7.16
N SER A 125 -4.39 6.25 6.47
CA SER A 125 -3.19 7.08 6.57
C SER A 125 -3.23 8.24 5.59
N VAL A 126 -2.63 9.36 6.00
CA VAL A 126 -2.43 10.57 5.19
C VAL A 126 -1.00 11.06 5.36
N ASN A 127 -0.50 11.86 4.41
CA ASN A 127 0.85 12.43 4.49
C ASN A 127 0.81 13.95 4.29
N ASN A 128 1.97 14.61 4.40
CA ASN A 128 2.10 16.06 4.29
C ASN A 128 2.53 16.56 2.90
N GLU A 129 2.74 15.63 1.95
CA GLU A 129 3.16 16.00 0.61
C GLU A 129 2.06 16.78 -0.12
N PRO A 130 2.42 17.72 -0.99
CA PRO A 130 1.47 18.43 -1.82
C PRO A 130 0.61 17.48 -2.66
N ILE A 131 -0.66 17.80 -2.80
CA ILE A 131 -1.58 17.04 -3.66
C ILE A 131 -1.33 17.49 -5.10
N LEU A 132 -0.60 16.67 -5.84
CA LEU A 132 -0.27 16.89 -7.25
C LEU A 132 -0.88 15.77 -8.10
N SER A 133 -1.65 16.11 -9.13
CA SER A 133 -2.33 15.12 -9.99
C SER A 133 -1.39 14.07 -10.57
N GLN A 134 -0.13 14.42 -10.81
CA GLN A 134 0.86 13.50 -11.36
C GLN A 134 1.33 12.41 -10.39
N LYS A 135 1.13 12.60 -9.09
CA LYS A 135 1.71 11.72 -8.06
C LYS A 135 0.73 11.32 -6.97
N ALA A 136 -0.30 12.13 -6.71
CA ALA A 136 -1.15 11.99 -5.55
C ALA A 136 -2.32 11.04 -5.78
N VAL A 137 -2.61 10.26 -4.75
CA VAL A 137 -3.94 9.72 -4.49
C VAL A 137 -4.57 10.64 -3.46
N ALA A 138 -5.55 11.43 -3.88
CA ALA A 138 -6.23 12.34 -2.96
C ALA A 138 -7.37 11.62 -2.23
N LEU A 139 -7.48 11.93 -0.94
CA LEU A 139 -8.58 11.53 -0.08
C LEU A 139 -9.33 12.79 0.31
N TYR A 140 -10.63 12.88 0.03
CA TYR A 140 -11.46 13.92 0.59
C TYR A 140 -12.64 13.34 1.39
N PHE A 141 -13.20 14.13 2.26
CA PHE A 141 -14.43 13.82 2.98
C PHE A 141 -15.55 14.72 2.47
N ASP A 142 -16.65 14.12 2.01
CA ASP A 142 -17.82 14.84 1.51
C ASP A 142 -18.50 15.69 2.60
N ALA A 143 -19.58 16.40 2.26
CA ALA A 143 -20.36 17.22 3.20
C ALA A 143 -20.98 16.41 4.35
N ASN A 144 -21.12 15.09 4.20
CA ASN A 144 -21.62 14.15 5.22
C ASN A 144 -20.49 13.45 5.99
N ASN A 145 -19.23 13.81 5.71
CA ASN A 145 -18.01 13.25 6.28
C ASN A 145 -17.74 11.77 5.91
N TYR A 146 -18.16 11.32 4.73
CA TYR A 146 -17.73 10.03 4.17
C TYR A 146 -16.48 10.21 3.33
N PRO A 147 -15.51 9.26 3.39
CA PRO A 147 -14.27 9.33 2.64
C PRO A 147 -14.46 8.94 1.18
N HIS A 148 -13.81 9.69 0.30
CA HIS A 148 -13.74 9.45 -1.13
C HIS A 148 -12.30 9.53 -1.60
N TYR A 149 -11.87 8.53 -2.38
CA TYR A 149 -10.56 8.53 -3.03
C TYR A 149 -10.69 8.98 -4.47
N ILE A 150 -9.82 9.88 -4.87
CA ILE A 150 -9.66 10.29 -6.26
C ILE A 150 -8.21 10.15 -6.70
N TYR A 151 -8.04 9.65 -7.89
CA TYR A 151 -6.76 9.58 -8.56
C TYR A 151 -7.01 9.66 -10.07
N ASP A 152 -6.04 10.14 -10.80
CA ASP A 152 -6.10 10.18 -12.26
C ASP A 152 -5.01 9.28 -12.86
N THR A 153 -5.42 8.22 -13.53
CA THR A 153 -4.49 7.30 -14.21
C THR A 153 -3.75 7.95 -15.37
N SER A 154 -4.32 9.02 -15.96
CA SER A 154 -3.67 9.84 -16.98
C SER A 154 -2.70 10.86 -16.39
N HIS A 155 -2.72 11.05 -15.07
CA HIS A 155 -1.91 12.01 -14.33
C HIS A 155 -2.08 13.48 -14.80
N SER A 156 -3.28 13.84 -15.25
CA SER A 156 -3.57 15.17 -15.80
C SER A 156 -4.31 16.08 -14.83
N CYS A 157 -5.38 15.60 -14.20
CA CYS A 157 -6.26 16.41 -13.35
C CYS A 157 -6.88 15.58 -12.25
N LEU A 158 -7.09 16.21 -11.07
CA LEU A 158 -7.93 15.69 -9.99
C LEU A 158 -9.10 16.67 -9.82
N GLU A 159 -10.32 16.17 -9.96
CA GLU A 159 -11.52 16.99 -9.86
C GLU A 159 -12.45 16.48 -8.75
N ILE A 160 -12.99 17.39 -7.95
CA ILE A 160 -14.04 17.11 -6.97
C ILE A 160 -15.28 17.89 -7.40
N HIS A 161 -16.36 17.18 -7.70
CA HIS A 161 -17.58 17.76 -8.25
C HIS A 161 -18.68 17.98 -7.18
N GLU A 162 -18.34 17.85 -5.91
CA GLU A 162 -19.26 18.01 -4.78
C GLU A 162 -18.64 18.80 -3.62
N PRO A 163 -19.44 19.39 -2.72
CA PRO A 163 -18.91 20.02 -1.51
C PRO A 163 -18.17 19.00 -0.62
N PHE A 164 -17.03 19.40 -0.07
CA PHE A 164 -16.24 18.59 0.83
C PHE A 164 -15.80 19.36 2.07
N THR A 165 -15.52 18.63 3.16
CA THR A 165 -15.13 19.19 4.45
C THR A 165 -13.63 19.18 4.68
N ALA A 166 -12.92 18.22 4.09
CA ALA A 166 -11.46 18.07 4.22
C ALA A 166 -10.89 17.35 3.00
N ILE A 167 -9.63 17.64 2.70
CA ILE A 167 -8.85 16.95 1.65
C ILE A 167 -7.44 16.68 2.15
N PHE A 168 -6.90 15.50 1.80
CA PHE A 168 -5.57 15.04 2.19
C PHE A 168 -4.88 14.34 1.02
N ASN A 169 -3.55 14.28 1.06
CA ASN A 169 -2.80 13.31 0.26
C ASN A 169 -2.77 11.97 1.01
N SER A 170 -3.18 10.87 0.36
CA SER A 170 -3.21 9.55 0.96
C SER A 170 -1.81 9.06 1.34
N GLY A 171 -1.68 8.51 2.54
CA GLY A 171 -0.46 7.83 2.98
C GLY A 171 -0.28 6.43 2.41
N GLN A 172 -1.30 5.92 1.69
CA GLN A 172 -1.28 4.61 1.02
C GLN A 172 -1.00 3.44 1.97
N MET A 173 -1.46 3.58 3.20
CA MET A 173 -1.51 2.54 4.21
C MET A 173 -2.89 2.55 4.87
N TRP A 174 -3.47 1.37 5.06
CA TRP A 174 -4.82 1.23 5.60
C TRP A 174 -4.89 0.07 6.59
N LYS A 175 -5.68 0.23 7.64
CA LYS A 175 -6.00 -0.84 8.57
C LYS A 175 -7.48 -1.15 8.52
N PHE A 176 -7.79 -2.43 8.35
CA PHE A 176 -9.14 -2.99 8.30
C PHE A 176 -9.38 -3.78 9.58
N ARG A 177 -10.30 -3.31 10.42
CA ARG A 177 -10.70 -3.97 11.67
C ARG A 177 -11.74 -5.06 11.47
N ASN A 178 -12.26 -5.18 10.28
CA ASN A 178 -13.26 -6.20 9.94
C ASN A 178 -12.83 -6.98 8.68
N PRO A 179 -11.98 -8.01 8.84
CA PRO A 179 -11.53 -8.85 7.72
C PRO A 179 -12.68 -9.53 6.96
N SER A 180 -13.75 -9.93 7.66
CA SER A 180 -14.92 -10.54 7.01
C SER A 180 -15.59 -9.58 6.02
N ARG A 181 -15.70 -8.29 6.39
CA ARG A 181 -16.22 -7.27 5.49
C ARG A 181 -15.29 -7.01 4.30
N VAL A 182 -13.96 -7.02 4.51
CA VAL A 182 -13.03 -6.89 3.38
C VAL A 182 -13.22 -8.03 2.39
N ARG A 183 -13.35 -9.28 2.87
CA ARG A 183 -13.63 -10.44 2.02
C ARG A 183 -14.96 -10.31 1.28
N GLU A 184 -15.99 -9.84 1.97
CA GLU A 184 -17.29 -9.57 1.35
C GLU A 184 -17.15 -8.53 0.23
N VAL A 185 -16.45 -7.42 0.46
CA VAL A 185 -16.17 -6.41 -0.56
C VAL A 185 -15.48 -7.05 -1.77
N CYS A 186 -14.47 -7.89 -1.55
CA CYS A 186 -13.76 -8.58 -2.64
C CYS A 186 -14.66 -9.53 -3.43
N GLN A 187 -15.60 -10.24 -2.78
CA GLN A 187 -16.54 -11.15 -3.45
C GLN A 187 -17.56 -10.43 -4.35
N PHE A 188 -17.85 -9.15 -4.08
CA PHE A 188 -18.81 -8.35 -4.82
C PHE A 188 -18.17 -7.31 -5.76
N LEU A 189 -16.90 -7.49 -6.12
CA LEU A 189 -16.27 -6.70 -7.19
C LEU A 189 -16.86 -7.08 -8.55
N THR A 190 -17.09 -6.07 -9.39
CA THR A 190 -17.35 -6.36 -10.80
C THR A 190 -16.06 -6.75 -11.52
N PRO A 191 -16.11 -7.41 -12.69
CA PRO A 191 -14.90 -7.74 -13.45
C PRO A 191 -14.02 -6.51 -13.75
N GLU A 192 -14.62 -5.35 -14.00
CA GLU A 192 -13.89 -4.09 -14.24
C GLU A 192 -13.17 -3.60 -12.95
N GLN A 193 -13.82 -3.73 -11.80
CA GLN A 193 -13.25 -3.35 -10.50
C GLN A 193 -12.13 -4.30 -10.06
N GLU A 194 -12.27 -5.59 -10.35
CA GLU A 194 -11.23 -6.59 -10.09
C GLU A 194 -9.95 -6.30 -10.90
N GLN A 195 -10.12 -5.79 -12.14
CA GLN A 195 -9.03 -5.34 -12.99
C GLN A 195 -8.50 -3.94 -12.63
N GLY A 196 -9.19 -3.24 -11.74
CA GLY A 196 -8.87 -1.88 -11.32
C GLY A 196 -7.73 -1.78 -10.31
N THR A 197 -7.62 -0.62 -9.68
CA THR A 197 -6.63 -0.40 -8.63
C THR A 197 -7.13 -0.89 -7.27
N ASN A 198 -6.24 -0.96 -6.29
CA ASN A 198 -6.60 -1.27 -4.89
C ASN A 198 -7.64 -0.31 -4.29
N LEU A 199 -7.76 0.90 -4.85
CA LEU A 199 -8.74 1.88 -4.40
C LEU A 199 -10.20 1.42 -4.62
N GLU A 200 -10.45 0.47 -5.53
CA GLU A 200 -11.77 -0.14 -5.69
C GLU A 200 -12.22 -0.86 -4.40
N ILE A 201 -11.32 -1.64 -3.81
CA ILE A 201 -11.57 -2.35 -2.55
C ILE A 201 -11.61 -1.36 -1.38
N ILE A 202 -10.64 -0.47 -1.32
CA ILE A 202 -10.47 0.51 -0.25
C ILE A 202 -11.69 1.44 -0.17
N GLN A 203 -12.14 1.99 -1.31
CA GLN A 203 -13.29 2.87 -1.37
C GLN A 203 -14.58 2.15 -0.95
N LYS A 204 -14.80 0.92 -1.40
CA LYS A 204 -15.98 0.14 -0.99
C LYS A 204 -15.98 -0.18 0.50
N TYR A 205 -14.82 -0.45 1.08
CA TYR A 205 -14.72 -0.73 2.51
C TYR A 205 -14.93 0.54 3.33
N PHE A 206 -14.11 1.56 3.12
CA PHE A 206 -14.08 2.77 3.95
C PHE A 206 -15.25 3.73 3.67
N GLY A 207 -15.76 3.77 2.46
CA GLY A 207 -16.87 4.63 2.06
C GLY A 207 -18.18 4.41 2.82
N ALA A 208 -18.26 3.37 3.64
CA ALA A 208 -19.40 3.14 4.53
C ALA A 208 -19.22 3.76 5.93
N TYR A 209 -18.05 4.30 6.26
CA TYR A 209 -17.73 4.83 7.58
C TYR A 209 -17.58 6.35 7.51
N LYS A 210 -18.16 7.05 8.48
CA LYS A 210 -17.91 8.49 8.64
C LYS A 210 -16.51 8.72 9.23
N MET A 211 -15.94 9.88 8.97
CA MET A 211 -14.64 10.31 9.51
C MET A 211 -14.52 10.09 11.04
N SER A 212 -15.58 10.33 11.80
CA SER A 212 -15.61 10.15 13.26
C SER A 212 -15.46 8.68 13.72
N GLN A 213 -15.74 7.73 12.84
CA GLN A 213 -15.63 6.30 13.09
C GLN A 213 -14.24 5.74 12.76
N LEU A 214 -13.41 6.54 12.10
CA LEU A 214 -12.07 6.19 11.62
C LEU A 214 -11.00 6.88 12.46
N ASP A 215 -9.80 6.34 12.46
CA ASP A 215 -8.60 7.06 12.85
C ASP A 215 -7.87 7.52 11.58
N ILE A 216 -7.61 8.83 11.50
CA ILE A 216 -6.81 9.42 10.42
C ILE A 216 -5.40 9.59 10.95
N VAL A 217 -4.49 8.70 10.54
CA VAL A 217 -3.11 8.71 11.00
C VAL A 217 -2.23 9.43 9.99
N ARG A 218 -1.58 10.50 10.45
CA ARG A 218 -0.61 11.24 9.64
C ARG A 218 0.74 10.56 9.73
N VAL A 219 1.29 10.21 8.57
CA VAL A 219 2.63 9.65 8.43
C VAL A 219 3.62 10.80 8.38
N SER A 220 4.58 10.80 9.30
CA SER A 220 5.51 11.92 9.49
C SER A 220 6.61 11.93 8.43
N LEU A 221 7.17 10.77 8.14
CA LEU A 221 8.14 10.55 7.08
C LEU A 221 7.54 9.58 6.06
N TRP A 222 7.35 10.04 4.83
CA TRP A 222 6.69 9.28 3.78
C TRP A 222 7.30 9.57 2.40
N TYR A 223 7.67 8.51 1.69
CA TYR A 223 8.13 8.59 0.30
C TYR A 223 7.44 7.48 -0.52
N ASN A 224 6.98 7.84 -1.72
CA ASN A 224 6.60 6.87 -2.73
C ASN A 224 7.77 6.72 -3.70
N CYS A 225 8.53 5.63 -3.57
CA CYS A 225 9.78 5.38 -4.28
C CYS A 225 9.52 4.90 -5.71
N ASN A 226 9.15 5.81 -6.60
CA ASN A 226 8.90 5.54 -8.01
C ASN A 226 10.14 5.69 -8.91
N THR A 227 11.18 6.38 -8.42
CA THR A 227 12.46 6.63 -9.10
C THR A 227 13.62 6.30 -8.18
N VAL A 228 14.83 6.18 -8.74
CA VAL A 228 16.05 6.04 -7.94
C VAL A 228 16.30 7.26 -7.08
N SER A 229 15.92 8.47 -7.54
CA SER A 229 16.00 9.68 -6.71
C SER A 229 15.11 9.59 -5.49
N ASP A 230 13.83 9.19 -5.65
CA ASP A 230 12.91 9.01 -4.51
C ASP A 230 13.49 8.02 -3.48
N TYR A 231 14.08 6.91 -3.96
CA TYR A 231 14.74 5.93 -3.08
C TYR A 231 15.91 6.57 -2.31
N ARG A 232 16.82 7.28 -2.99
CA ARG A 232 17.97 7.94 -2.34
C ARG A 232 17.54 8.97 -1.30
N ASP A 233 16.54 9.77 -1.63
CA ASP A 233 15.98 10.78 -0.73
C ASP A 233 15.39 10.10 0.52
N SER A 234 14.74 8.96 0.36
CA SER A 234 14.16 8.21 1.47
C SER A 234 15.21 7.58 2.41
N ILE A 235 16.32 7.07 1.87
CA ILE A 235 17.36 6.42 2.68
C ILE A 235 18.21 7.46 3.43
N ASN A 236 18.33 8.69 2.90
CA ASN A 236 19.10 9.77 3.52
C ASN A 236 18.28 10.65 4.48
N SER A 237 17.00 10.38 4.66
CA SER A 237 16.09 11.11 5.56
C SER A 237 16.09 10.50 6.97
#